data_22006a9dd3cd8050e67d84c2d36a2922
#
_entry.id   22006a9dd3cd8050e67d84c2d36a2922
#
_cell.length_a   1.000
_cell.length_b   1.000
_cell.length_c   1.000
_cell.angle_alpha   90.00
_cell.angle_beta   90.00
_cell.angle_gamma   90.00
#
_symmetry.space_group_name_H-M   'P 1'
#
loop_
_entity.id
_entity.type
_entity.pdbx_description
1 polymer ?
#
loop_
_entity_poly.entity_id
_entity_poly.type
_entity_poly.pdbx_seq_one_letter_code
_entity_poly.pdbx_strand_id
1 'polypeptide(L)'
;SNLVMAGRIVMLNPSVQKINILGEDRMPVVNDSALTDLVIAMMRGAGSAEGEARAIAENLVQANLMGHDSHGVGLAPRYMDHAQKGTLTVGAEVTVVSDNGAYLLLDGNMGYGQVIGQQAMELGLEKARAQGVAIVGLRNVHHLGRIGAWGEECARAGFVSIHYVNGTGHGPLVATHGGYEARYSTNPYCTAIPATPDNPMIVVDFATSMIAQGKVRVAHYAGNPLPEGMVVGPNGHATTDPGVMFREPQGAMLPMAGHKGTCLAVLCEVLAGALTGGGAAMPKRHVGHTIRNNMLSIIIDPNGFDAAVPVGVDIDHLIAYAKSSKPAEGVDEILYPGDPERQRMESRRAEGIPIDDNTWAEMKRMGTEAGMYAADFDAIAG
;
A
#
# COMPACT_ATOMS: atom_id res chain seq x y z
N SER A 1 36.64 -16.47 23.96
CA SER A 1 37.06 -15.50 22.94
C SER A 1 35.81 -14.81 22.39
N ASN A 2 35.71 -13.54 22.76
CA ASN A 2 34.61 -12.64 22.44
C ASN A 2 34.68 -12.22 20.99
N LEU A 3 33.62 -12.44 20.23
CA LEU A 3 33.34 -11.70 18.99
C LEU A 3 32.12 -10.80 19.21
N VAL A 4 32.39 -9.55 19.55
CA VAL A 4 31.39 -8.46 19.49
C VAL A 4 31.30 -8.06 18.04
N MET A 5 30.20 -8.41 17.38
CA MET A 5 29.87 -7.89 16.07
C MET A 5 29.11 -6.59 16.28
N ALA A 6 29.76 -5.48 15.99
CA ALA A 6 29.18 -4.15 15.98
C ALA A 6 28.15 -4.05 14.83
N GLY A 7 26.89 -4.12 15.15
CA GLY A 7 25.81 -3.82 14.22
C GLY A 7 25.78 -2.30 13.96
N ARG A 8 26.27 -1.86 12.81
CA ARG A 8 25.98 -0.50 12.31
C ARG A 8 24.49 -0.44 11.95
N ILE A 9 23.76 0.39 12.67
CA ILE A 9 22.41 0.81 12.26
C ILE A 9 22.62 1.69 11.02
N VAL A 10 22.25 1.17 9.84
CA VAL A 10 22.20 1.98 8.61
C VAL A 10 20.91 2.78 8.66
N MET A 11 21.02 4.01 9.11
CA MET A 11 19.96 5.00 8.99
C MET A 11 19.88 5.43 7.53
N LEU A 12 18.71 5.33 6.92
CA LEU A 12 18.46 5.82 5.56
C LEU A 12 18.62 7.34 5.58
N ASN A 13 19.67 7.81 4.94
CA ASN A 13 19.96 9.23 4.77
C ASN A 13 18.94 9.87 3.80
N PRO A 14 18.17 10.90 4.19
CA PRO A 14 17.24 11.60 3.29
C PRO A 14 17.92 12.57 2.32
N SER A 15 19.24 12.73 2.36
CA SER A 15 19.96 13.58 1.43
C SER A 15 20.23 12.86 0.10
N VAL A 16 19.22 12.78 -0.77
CA VAL A 16 19.47 12.56 -2.19
C VAL A 16 20.03 13.87 -2.74
N GLN A 17 21.35 13.93 -2.87
CA GLN A 17 22.00 14.96 -3.67
C GLN A 17 21.38 14.99 -5.06
N LYS A 18 20.98 16.19 -5.50
CA LYS A 18 20.59 16.48 -6.87
C LYS A 18 21.76 16.12 -7.79
N ILE A 19 21.72 14.95 -8.40
CA ILE A 19 22.60 14.65 -9.54
C ILE A 19 21.96 15.33 -10.74
N ASN A 20 22.50 16.46 -11.10
CA ASN A 20 22.17 17.18 -12.32
C ASN A 20 22.80 16.41 -13.50
N ILE A 21 22.07 15.50 -14.10
CA ILE A 21 22.42 14.90 -15.38
C ILE A 21 21.71 15.74 -16.44
N LEU A 22 22.51 16.52 -17.18
CA LEU A 22 22.11 17.30 -18.34
C LEU A 22 21.59 16.37 -19.45
N GLY A 23 20.28 16.32 -19.60
CA GLY A 23 19.53 15.71 -20.70
C GLY A 23 18.06 16.13 -20.52
N GLU A 24 17.46 16.70 -21.55
CA GLU A 24 16.14 17.35 -21.55
C GLU A 24 14.94 16.39 -21.42
N ASP A 25 14.97 15.42 -20.49
CA ASP A 25 13.80 14.65 -20.11
C ASP A 25 13.43 15.00 -18.65
N ARG A 26 12.66 16.06 -18.48
CA ARG A 26 12.03 16.37 -17.18
C ARG A 26 10.87 15.39 -16.98
N MET A 27 10.95 14.54 -15.94
CA MET A 27 9.79 13.81 -15.46
C MET A 27 8.58 14.73 -15.41
N PRO A 28 7.43 14.34 -15.99
CA PRO A 28 6.20 15.13 -15.87
C PRO A 28 5.88 15.42 -14.41
N VAL A 29 5.60 16.68 -14.10
CA VAL A 29 5.14 17.11 -12.78
C VAL A 29 3.71 17.59 -12.96
N VAL A 30 2.76 16.82 -12.44
CA VAL A 30 1.34 17.01 -12.73
C VAL A 30 0.59 17.47 -11.48
N ASN A 31 -0.28 18.44 -11.63
CA ASN A 31 -1.19 18.86 -10.57
C ASN A 31 -2.15 17.72 -10.19
N ASP A 32 -2.47 17.58 -8.90
CA ASP A 32 -3.30 16.49 -8.38
C ASP A 32 -4.70 16.44 -8.98
N SER A 33 -5.34 17.60 -9.22
CA SER A 33 -6.67 17.62 -9.85
C SER A 33 -6.62 17.19 -11.32
N ALA A 34 -5.64 17.67 -12.09
CA ALA A 34 -5.47 17.27 -13.49
C ALA A 34 -5.14 15.78 -13.61
N LEU A 35 -4.31 15.27 -12.70
CA LEU A 35 -3.98 13.85 -12.64
C LEU A 35 -5.19 12.98 -12.26
N THR A 36 -6.04 13.48 -11.36
CA THR A 36 -7.31 12.82 -11.00
C THR A 36 -8.24 12.74 -12.20
N ASP A 37 -8.45 13.84 -12.91
CA ASP A 37 -9.31 13.87 -14.09
C ASP A 37 -8.81 12.94 -15.20
N LEU A 38 -7.49 12.89 -15.40
CA LEU A 38 -6.86 11.97 -16.35
C LEU A 38 -7.14 10.50 -15.99
N VAL A 39 -6.97 10.12 -14.72
CA VAL A 39 -7.22 8.73 -14.28
C VAL A 39 -8.69 8.39 -14.33
N ILE A 40 -9.61 9.33 -14.03
CA ILE A 40 -11.06 9.15 -14.24
C ILE A 40 -11.35 8.81 -15.69
N ALA A 41 -10.78 9.58 -16.64
CA ALA A 41 -10.98 9.35 -18.07
C ALA A 41 -10.43 7.96 -18.49
N MET A 42 -9.26 7.56 -18.00
CA MET A 42 -8.70 6.23 -18.23
C MET A 42 -9.60 5.10 -17.72
N MET A 43 -10.10 5.21 -16.48
CA MET A 43 -10.97 4.17 -15.89
C MET A 43 -12.31 4.09 -16.60
N ARG A 44 -12.87 5.23 -17.02
CA ARG A 44 -14.08 5.25 -17.86
C ARG A 44 -13.86 4.58 -19.21
N GLY A 45 -12.71 4.82 -19.83
CA GLY A 45 -12.28 4.11 -21.04
C GLY A 45 -12.15 2.59 -20.84
N ALA A 46 -11.85 2.14 -19.61
CA ALA A 46 -11.86 0.73 -19.24
C ALA A 46 -13.26 0.17 -18.89
N GLY A 47 -14.32 0.98 -19.00
CA GLY A 47 -15.72 0.56 -18.77
C GLY A 47 -16.28 0.91 -17.39
N SER A 48 -15.52 1.57 -16.52
CA SER A 48 -16.02 1.99 -15.19
C SER A 48 -17.06 3.09 -15.29
N ALA A 49 -18.10 3.02 -14.45
CA ALA A 49 -19.02 4.14 -14.26
C ALA A 49 -18.31 5.32 -13.59
N GLU A 50 -18.86 6.52 -13.70
CA GLU A 50 -18.26 7.77 -13.20
C GLU A 50 -17.85 7.67 -11.71
N GLY A 51 -18.75 7.17 -10.84
CA GLY A 51 -18.48 7.04 -9.41
C GLY A 51 -17.34 6.07 -9.09
N GLU A 52 -17.31 4.91 -9.77
CA GLU A 52 -16.24 3.92 -9.64
C GLU A 52 -14.90 4.50 -10.14
N ALA A 53 -14.90 5.13 -11.32
CA ALA A 53 -13.71 5.74 -11.90
C ALA A 53 -13.12 6.82 -10.96
N ARG A 54 -13.97 7.64 -10.36
CA ARG A 54 -13.61 8.69 -9.41
C ARG A 54 -13.00 8.10 -8.13
N ALA A 55 -13.63 7.11 -7.52
CA ALA A 55 -13.13 6.46 -6.31
C ALA A 55 -11.73 5.85 -6.54
N ILE A 56 -11.51 5.22 -7.71
CA ILE A 56 -10.21 4.69 -8.10
C ILE A 56 -9.19 5.82 -8.24
N ALA A 57 -9.53 6.86 -8.99
CA ALA A 57 -8.62 7.97 -9.28
C ALA A 57 -8.18 8.70 -8.01
N GLU A 58 -9.14 9.07 -7.16
CA GLU A 58 -8.87 9.76 -5.90
C GLU A 58 -7.95 8.94 -4.98
N ASN A 59 -8.18 7.63 -4.86
CA ASN A 59 -7.33 6.75 -4.05
C ASN A 59 -5.90 6.65 -4.61
N LEU A 60 -5.73 6.48 -5.93
CA LEU A 60 -4.42 6.38 -6.56
C LEU A 60 -3.64 7.69 -6.49
N VAL A 61 -4.30 8.83 -6.75
CA VAL A 61 -3.67 10.16 -6.64
C VAL A 61 -3.31 10.47 -5.19
N GLN A 62 -4.16 10.13 -4.23
CA GLN A 62 -3.84 10.28 -2.81
C GLN A 62 -2.60 9.46 -2.42
N ALA A 63 -2.45 8.24 -2.93
CA ALA A 63 -1.24 7.44 -2.71
C ALA A 63 0.01 8.14 -3.25
N ASN A 64 -0.05 8.72 -4.45
CA ASN A 64 1.05 9.54 -4.97
C ASN A 64 1.32 10.76 -4.10
N LEU A 65 0.29 11.54 -3.73
CA LEU A 65 0.45 12.72 -2.87
C LEU A 65 1.22 12.37 -1.59
N MET A 66 0.94 11.22 -1.00
CA MET A 66 1.60 10.73 0.22
C MET A 66 2.98 10.08 -0.01
N GLY A 67 3.46 10.01 -1.27
CA GLY A 67 4.77 9.44 -1.59
C GLY A 67 4.79 7.93 -1.75
N HIS A 68 3.61 7.30 -1.83
CA HIS A 68 3.46 5.86 -2.09
C HIS A 68 3.25 5.57 -3.58
N ASP A 69 4.19 6.01 -4.43
CA ASP A 69 4.10 5.94 -5.90
C ASP A 69 3.90 4.52 -6.44
N SER A 70 4.37 3.52 -5.71
CA SER A 70 4.13 2.10 -6.05
C SER A 70 2.66 1.67 -5.99
N HIS A 71 1.82 2.45 -5.29
CA HIS A 71 0.37 2.25 -5.13
C HIS A 71 -0.43 3.41 -5.76
N GLY A 72 0.24 4.28 -6.50
CA GLY A 72 -0.33 5.45 -7.17
C GLY A 72 -0.83 5.16 -8.58
N VAL A 73 -0.93 6.22 -9.37
CA VAL A 73 -1.53 6.22 -10.72
C VAL A 73 -0.86 5.28 -11.71
N GLY A 74 0.39 4.88 -11.48
CA GLY A 74 1.07 3.86 -12.25
C GLY A 74 0.41 2.46 -12.20
N LEU A 75 -0.60 2.27 -11.34
CA LEU A 75 -1.42 1.07 -11.32
C LEU A 75 -2.62 1.13 -12.28
N ALA A 76 -3.03 2.31 -12.74
CA ALA A 76 -4.17 2.46 -13.63
C ALA A 76 -4.03 1.63 -14.92
N PRO A 77 -2.90 1.64 -15.64
CA PRO A 77 -2.70 0.77 -16.81
C PRO A 77 -2.89 -0.71 -16.49
N ARG A 78 -2.37 -1.16 -15.35
CA ARG A 78 -2.50 -2.55 -14.93
C ARG A 78 -3.94 -2.94 -14.59
N TYR A 79 -4.70 -2.03 -13.99
CA TYR A 79 -6.12 -2.25 -13.71
C TYR A 79 -6.93 -2.35 -15.01
N MET A 80 -6.65 -1.49 -15.98
CA MET A 80 -7.26 -1.56 -17.31
C MET A 80 -6.97 -2.91 -18.00
N ASP A 81 -5.72 -3.35 -18.00
CA ASP A 81 -5.30 -4.66 -18.55
C ASP A 81 -6.05 -5.82 -17.86
N HIS A 82 -6.16 -5.80 -16.52
CA HIS A 82 -6.86 -6.84 -15.77
C HIS A 82 -8.38 -6.83 -16.04
N ALA A 83 -8.98 -5.65 -16.23
CA ALA A 83 -10.38 -5.51 -16.63
C ALA A 83 -10.61 -6.09 -18.03
N GLN A 84 -9.78 -5.75 -19.00
CA GLN A 84 -9.83 -6.30 -20.37
C GLN A 84 -9.67 -7.82 -20.40
N LYS A 85 -8.81 -8.39 -19.54
CA LYS A 85 -8.60 -9.83 -19.42
C LYS A 85 -9.68 -10.57 -18.63
N GLY A 86 -10.63 -9.84 -18.03
CA GLY A 86 -11.69 -10.42 -17.20
C GLY A 86 -11.18 -11.00 -15.87
N THR A 87 -9.99 -10.58 -15.40
CA THR A 87 -9.41 -10.97 -14.11
C THR A 87 -9.71 -9.95 -13.00
N LEU A 88 -10.38 -8.86 -13.36
CA LEU A 88 -10.98 -7.84 -12.50
C LEU A 88 -12.40 -7.60 -13.00
N THR A 89 -13.37 -7.48 -12.10
CA THR A 89 -14.79 -7.27 -12.41
C THR A 89 -15.14 -5.80 -12.25
N VAL A 90 -15.35 -5.12 -13.39
CA VAL A 90 -15.80 -3.71 -13.42
C VAL A 90 -17.23 -3.64 -12.90
N GLY A 91 -17.56 -2.63 -12.09
CA GLY A 91 -18.90 -2.42 -11.54
C GLY A 91 -19.30 -3.42 -10.44
N ALA A 92 -18.35 -4.22 -9.92
CA ALA A 92 -18.65 -5.12 -8.83
C ALA A 92 -18.87 -4.35 -7.52
N GLU A 93 -19.79 -4.85 -6.72
CA GLU A 93 -20.09 -4.37 -5.37
C GLU A 93 -19.83 -5.47 -4.35
N VAL A 94 -19.69 -5.08 -3.09
CA VAL A 94 -19.53 -6.01 -1.97
C VAL A 94 -20.80 -6.85 -1.79
N THR A 95 -20.61 -8.15 -1.59
CA THR A 95 -21.67 -9.06 -1.16
C THR A 95 -21.49 -9.40 0.32
N VAL A 96 -22.52 -9.18 1.14
CA VAL A 96 -22.54 -9.64 2.52
C VAL A 96 -22.78 -11.16 2.53
N VAL A 97 -21.75 -11.90 2.93
CA VAL A 97 -21.80 -13.37 3.01
C VAL A 97 -22.36 -13.85 4.35
N SER A 98 -21.99 -13.17 5.42
CA SER A 98 -22.46 -13.44 6.78
C SER A 98 -22.40 -12.17 7.62
N ASP A 99 -23.42 -11.96 8.42
CA ASP A 99 -23.55 -10.90 9.42
C ASP A 99 -23.96 -11.53 10.75
N ASN A 100 -23.06 -11.54 11.74
CA ASN A 100 -23.28 -12.20 13.01
C ASN A 100 -22.69 -11.40 14.19
N GLY A 101 -23.52 -10.61 14.85
CA GLY A 101 -23.10 -9.73 15.93
C GLY A 101 -22.01 -8.75 15.47
N ALA A 102 -20.82 -8.76 16.11
CA ALA A 102 -19.70 -7.94 15.73
C ALA A 102 -18.96 -8.44 14.47
N TYR A 103 -19.25 -9.65 13.98
CA TYR A 103 -18.58 -10.23 12.82
C TYR A 103 -19.31 -9.92 11.53
N LEU A 104 -18.55 -9.59 10.49
CA LEU A 104 -19.04 -9.37 9.14
C LEU A 104 -18.09 -10.05 8.15
N LEU A 105 -18.65 -10.93 7.30
CA LEU A 105 -17.89 -11.54 6.20
C LEU A 105 -18.41 -11.02 4.87
N LEU A 106 -17.52 -10.47 4.09
CA LEU A 106 -17.79 -9.83 2.82
C LEU A 106 -17.03 -10.52 1.67
N ASP A 107 -17.67 -10.61 0.51
CA ASP A 107 -17.01 -11.02 -0.75
C ASP A 107 -16.94 -9.83 -1.69
N GLY A 108 -15.75 -9.52 -2.17
CA GLY A 108 -15.50 -8.37 -3.04
C GLY A 108 -15.68 -8.67 -4.52
N ASN A 109 -16.08 -9.90 -4.89
CA ASN A 109 -16.43 -10.29 -6.27
C ASN A 109 -15.38 -9.92 -7.32
N MET A 110 -14.10 -9.88 -6.94
CA MET A 110 -12.97 -9.42 -7.76
C MET A 110 -13.11 -7.98 -8.27
N GLY A 111 -13.92 -7.14 -7.63
CA GLY A 111 -14.06 -5.71 -7.93
C GLY A 111 -12.81 -4.90 -7.61
N TYR A 112 -12.77 -3.66 -8.08
CA TYR A 112 -11.69 -2.72 -7.77
C TYR A 112 -11.53 -2.54 -6.26
N GLY A 113 -10.33 -2.78 -5.76
CA GLY A 113 -10.06 -2.70 -4.33
C GLY A 113 -10.37 -1.34 -3.71
N GLN A 114 -10.28 -0.27 -4.49
CA GLN A 114 -10.60 1.10 -4.07
C GLN A 114 -12.09 1.26 -3.74
N VAL A 115 -12.96 0.68 -4.55
CA VAL A 115 -14.42 0.73 -4.33
C VAL A 115 -14.85 -0.26 -3.26
N ILE A 116 -14.39 -1.50 -3.40
CA ILE A 116 -14.74 -2.60 -2.48
C ILE A 116 -14.21 -2.33 -1.07
N GLY A 117 -12.99 -1.79 -0.95
CA GLY A 117 -12.40 -1.40 0.34
C GLY A 117 -13.21 -0.33 1.05
N GLN A 118 -13.64 0.72 0.32
CA GLN A 118 -14.52 1.76 0.85
C GLN A 118 -15.84 1.18 1.35
N GLN A 119 -16.55 0.41 0.53
CA GLN A 119 -17.82 -0.23 0.93
C GLN A 119 -17.64 -1.14 2.16
N ALA A 120 -16.51 -1.87 2.23
CA ALA A 120 -16.23 -2.72 3.39
C ALA A 120 -15.99 -1.91 4.66
N MET A 121 -15.31 -0.76 4.57
CA MET A 121 -15.10 0.12 5.73
C MET A 121 -16.41 0.81 6.16
N GLU A 122 -17.24 1.26 5.22
CA GLU A 122 -18.56 1.83 5.52
C GLU A 122 -19.42 0.85 6.32
N LEU A 123 -19.56 -0.40 5.86
CA LEU A 123 -20.31 -1.45 6.55
C LEU A 123 -19.68 -1.81 7.91
N GLY A 124 -18.35 -1.87 7.98
CA GLY A 124 -17.62 -2.13 9.21
C GLY A 124 -17.81 -1.03 10.25
N LEU A 125 -17.76 0.24 9.83
CA LEU A 125 -17.99 1.39 10.69
C LEU A 125 -19.43 1.48 11.19
N GLU A 126 -20.41 1.16 10.34
CA GLU A 126 -21.81 1.06 10.77
C GLU A 126 -21.97 0.04 11.89
N LYS A 127 -21.37 -1.14 11.71
CA LYS A 127 -21.38 -2.20 12.71
C LYS A 127 -20.64 -1.80 13.99
N ALA A 128 -19.47 -1.17 13.89
CA ALA A 128 -18.69 -0.71 15.04
C ALA A 128 -19.43 0.37 15.83
N ARG A 129 -20.16 1.28 15.19
CA ARG A 129 -21.04 2.25 15.87
C ARG A 129 -22.15 1.57 16.69
N ALA A 130 -22.69 0.48 16.17
CA ALA A 130 -23.80 -0.24 16.82
C ALA A 130 -23.34 -1.18 17.95
N GLN A 131 -22.11 -1.73 17.86
CA GLN A 131 -21.63 -2.82 18.73
C GLN A 131 -20.42 -2.42 19.60
N GLY A 132 -19.80 -1.23 19.36
CA GLY A 132 -18.52 -0.82 19.96
C GLY A 132 -17.30 -1.43 19.28
N VAL A 133 -17.48 -2.51 18.49
CA VAL A 133 -16.42 -3.19 17.75
C VAL A 133 -16.98 -3.85 16.50
N ALA A 134 -16.18 -3.91 15.43
CA ALA A 134 -16.47 -4.76 14.28
C ALA A 134 -15.23 -5.58 13.88
N ILE A 135 -15.46 -6.84 13.49
CA ILE A 135 -14.45 -7.72 12.89
C ILE A 135 -14.91 -8.02 11.47
N VAL A 136 -14.28 -7.40 10.50
CA VAL A 136 -14.65 -7.46 9.09
C VAL A 136 -13.68 -8.35 8.33
N GLY A 137 -14.13 -9.51 7.88
CA GLY A 137 -13.44 -10.33 6.91
C GLY A 137 -13.86 -9.92 5.50
N LEU A 138 -12.93 -9.45 4.68
CA LEU A 138 -13.14 -9.18 3.27
C LEU A 138 -12.27 -10.14 2.45
N ARG A 139 -12.90 -10.85 1.52
CA ARG A 139 -12.19 -11.80 0.66
C ARG A 139 -12.46 -11.54 -0.81
N ASN A 140 -11.64 -12.15 -1.66
CA ASN A 140 -11.86 -12.20 -3.10
C ASN A 140 -12.03 -10.80 -3.72
N VAL A 141 -11.14 -9.89 -3.38
CA VAL A 141 -11.11 -8.52 -3.91
C VAL A 141 -9.86 -8.34 -4.77
N HIS A 142 -9.93 -7.53 -5.82
CA HIS A 142 -8.75 -7.13 -6.57
C HIS A 142 -7.83 -6.26 -5.69
N HIS A 143 -6.76 -5.71 -6.20
CA HIS A 143 -5.75 -4.97 -5.45
C HIS A 143 -6.34 -3.84 -4.59
N LEU A 144 -6.18 -3.93 -3.28
CA LEU A 144 -6.71 -2.96 -2.29
C LEU A 144 -5.97 -1.62 -2.24
N GLY A 145 -4.88 -1.48 -3.02
CA GLY A 145 -4.07 -0.26 -3.01
C GLY A 145 -3.27 -0.08 -1.72
N ARG A 146 -3.09 1.16 -1.30
CA ARG A 146 -2.43 1.53 -0.04
C ARG A 146 -3.37 1.22 1.12
N ILE A 147 -2.96 0.35 2.03
CA ILE A 147 -3.83 -0.12 3.11
C ILE A 147 -4.11 0.99 4.14
N GLY A 148 -3.17 1.91 4.32
CA GLY A 148 -3.37 3.11 5.14
C GLY A 148 -4.62 3.92 4.79
N ALA A 149 -5.10 3.88 3.54
CA ALA A 149 -6.33 4.57 3.15
C ALA A 149 -7.55 4.08 3.94
N TRP A 150 -7.65 2.78 4.17
CA TRP A 150 -8.73 2.16 4.94
C TRP A 150 -8.62 2.44 6.42
N GLY A 151 -7.38 2.45 6.95
CA GLY A 151 -7.13 2.87 8.32
C GLY A 151 -7.47 4.34 8.55
N GLU A 152 -7.08 5.22 7.64
CA GLU A 152 -7.41 6.65 7.70
C GLU A 152 -8.92 6.91 7.64
N GLU A 153 -9.66 6.13 6.88
CA GLU A 153 -11.13 6.22 6.83
C GLU A 153 -11.75 5.90 8.19
N CYS A 154 -11.31 4.83 8.83
CA CYS A 154 -11.73 4.48 10.19
C CYS A 154 -11.32 5.56 11.21
N ALA A 155 -10.08 6.07 11.13
CA ALA A 155 -9.58 7.10 12.03
C ALA A 155 -10.33 8.44 11.88
N ARG A 156 -10.67 8.86 10.65
CA ARG A 156 -11.52 10.03 10.40
C ARG A 156 -12.93 9.88 11.01
N ALA A 157 -13.43 8.65 11.05
CA ALA A 157 -14.71 8.33 11.68
C ALA A 157 -14.63 8.22 13.21
N GLY A 158 -13.44 8.39 13.82
CA GLY A 158 -13.21 8.34 15.26
C GLY A 158 -12.91 6.95 15.82
N PHE A 159 -12.63 5.95 14.98
CA PHE A 159 -12.38 4.58 15.38
C PHE A 159 -10.90 4.19 15.22
N VAL A 160 -10.37 3.44 16.18
CA VAL A 160 -9.10 2.72 16.03
C VAL A 160 -9.31 1.53 15.10
N SER A 161 -8.39 1.27 14.18
CA SER A 161 -8.50 0.11 13.31
C SER A 161 -7.18 -0.62 13.10
N ILE A 162 -7.27 -1.93 12.88
CA ILE A 162 -6.15 -2.82 12.60
C ILE A 162 -6.50 -3.65 11.37
N HIS A 163 -5.60 -3.66 10.39
CA HIS A 163 -5.81 -4.35 9.12
C HIS A 163 -4.66 -5.31 8.82
N TYR A 164 -5.01 -6.56 8.53
CA TYR A 164 -4.11 -7.58 8.02
C TYR A 164 -4.52 -7.89 6.59
N VAL A 165 -3.57 -7.90 5.67
CA VAL A 165 -3.86 -8.17 4.25
C VAL A 165 -2.91 -9.24 3.73
N ASN A 166 -3.45 -10.20 2.96
CA ASN A 166 -2.63 -11.11 2.18
C ASN A 166 -2.87 -10.94 0.68
N GLY A 167 -1.90 -11.36 -0.10
CA GLY A 167 -1.95 -11.33 -1.55
C GLY A 167 -1.85 -12.73 -2.16
N THR A 168 -2.80 -13.05 -3.04
CA THR A 168 -2.84 -14.28 -3.82
C THR A 168 -3.11 -13.96 -5.30
N GLY A 169 -3.24 -14.96 -6.15
CA GLY A 169 -3.55 -14.76 -7.57
C GLY A 169 -2.33 -14.50 -8.46
N HIS A 170 -1.21 -14.12 -7.89
CA HIS A 170 0.11 -14.03 -8.54
C HIS A 170 1.13 -14.92 -7.83
N GLY A 171 2.29 -15.14 -8.43
CA GLY A 171 3.40 -15.86 -7.80
C GLY A 171 3.87 -15.19 -6.50
N PRO A 172 4.43 -15.94 -5.56
CA PRO A 172 4.98 -15.40 -4.33
C PRO A 172 6.18 -14.49 -4.62
N LEU A 173 6.45 -13.53 -3.73
CA LEU A 173 7.46 -12.49 -3.92
C LEU A 173 8.49 -12.45 -2.78
N VAL A 174 8.10 -12.87 -1.57
CA VAL A 174 8.87 -12.70 -0.34
C VAL A 174 9.26 -14.05 0.23
N ALA A 175 10.53 -14.22 0.53
CA ALA A 175 11.03 -15.42 1.19
C ALA A 175 10.59 -15.49 2.66
N THR A 176 10.56 -16.70 3.22
CA THR A 176 10.48 -16.85 4.67
C THR A 176 11.87 -16.63 5.30
N HIS A 177 11.91 -16.22 6.55
CA HIS A 177 13.19 -16.10 7.27
C HIS A 177 13.94 -17.44 7.32
N GLY A 178 15.18 -17.45 6.92
CA GLY A 178 16.01 -18.66 6.82
C GLY A 178 15.83 -19.43 5.50
N GLY A 179 14.86 -19.05 4.65
CA GLY A 179 14.69 -19.57 3.29
C GLY A 179 15.14 -18.54 2.25
N TYR A 180 15.29 -18.96 1.01
CA TYR A 180 15.59 -18.07 -0.12
C TYR A 180 14.55 -18.14 -1.24
N GLU A 181 13.65 -19.09 -1.20
CA GLU A 181 12.54 -19.18 -2.14
C GLU A 181 11.34 -18.36 -1.65
N ALA A 182 10.70 -17.62 -2.53
CA ALA A 182 9.50 -16.87 -2.21
C ALA A 182 8.34 -17.78 -1.77
N ARG A 183 7.61 -17.39 -0.73
CA ARG A 183 6.44 -18.10 -0.20
C ARG A 183 5.25 -17.20 0.05
N TYR A 184 5.49 -15.90 0.28
CA TYR A 184 4.46 -14.92 0.60
C TYR A 184 4.41 -13.80 -0.43
N SER A 185 3.32 -13.05 -0.45
CA SER A 185 3.27 -11.72 -1.04
C SER A 185 3.89 -10.69 -0.05
N THR A 186 3.77 -9.41 -0.34
CA THR A 186 4.26 -8.34 0.55
C THR A 186 3.42 -8.16 1.81
N ASN A 187 2.27 -8.80 1.89
CA ASN A 187 1.37 -8.94 3.03
C ASN A 187 1.37 -7.74 3.99
N PRO A 188 0.75 -6.61 3.62
CA PRO A 188 0.81 -5.40 4.41
C PRO A 188 0.00 -5.50 5.71
N TYR A 189 0.49 -4.77 6.71
CA TYR A 189 -0.16 -4.53 7.99
C TYR A 189 -0.42 -3.03 8.14
N CYS A 190 -1.60 -2.67 8.64
CA CYS A 190 -1.89 -1.28 8.98
C CYS A 190 -2.61 -1.18 10.32
N THR A 191 -2.26 -0.15 11.09
CA THR A 191 -3.03 0.30 12.25
C THR A 191 -3.19 1.81 12.17
N ALA A 192 -4.42 2.28 12.35
CA ALA A 192 -4.71 3.69 12.40
C ALA A 192 -5.43 4.05 13.71
N ILE A 193 -5.06 5.21 14.25
CA ILE A 193 -5.58 5.75 15.50
C ILE A 193 -6.11 7.16 15.19
N PRO A 194 -7.31 7.54 15.66
CA PRO A 194 -7.89 8.86 15.42
C PRO A 194 -6.98 10.00 15.85
N ALA A 195 -7.17 11.17 15.23
CA ALA A 195 -6.56 12.40 15.70
C ALA A 195 -7.00 12.72 17.14
N THR A 196 -6.10 13.34 17.88
CA THR A 196 -6.35 13.90 19.20
C THR A 196 -6.54 15.41 19.09
N PRO A 197 -6.89 16.13 20.17
CA PRO A 197 -6.93 17.60 20.13
C PRO A 197 -5.59 18.24 19.69
N ASP A 198 -4.46 17.65 20.07
CA ASP A 198 -3.14 18.24 19.88
C ASP A 198 -2.33 17.59 18.74
N ASN A 199 -2.74 16.39 18.27
CA ASN A 199 -1.98 15.67 17.26
C ASN A 199 -2.87 15.10 16.13
N PRO A 200 -2.36 15.06 14.90
CA PRO A 200 -3.04 14.38 13.80
C PRO A 200 -3.12 12.87 14.03
N MET A 201 -3.96 12.19 13.24
CA MET A 201 -4.08 10.72 13.29
C MET A 201 -2.72 10.04 13.13
N ILE A 202 -2.53 8.95 13.86
CA ILE A 202 -1.37 8.06 13.73
C ILE A 202 -1.72 6.99 12.70
N VAL A 203 -0.89 6.83 11.67
CA VAL A 203 -1.08 5.78 10.66
C VAL A 203 0.21 4.99 10.54
N VAL A 204 0.15 3.72 10.93
CA VAL A 204 1.22 2.74 10.77
C VAL A 204 0.84 1.83 9.61
N ASP A 205 1.43 2.03 8.45
CA ASP A 205 1.15 1.26 7.22
C ASP A 205 2.47 0.81 6.58
N PHE A 206 2.71 -0.48 6.52
CA PHE A 206 3.93 -1.03 5.95
C PHE A 206 3.74 -2.46 5.39
N ALA A 207 4.54 -2.79 4.38
CA ALA A 207 4.70 -4.16 3.91
C ALA A 207 5.53 -4.98 4.91
N THR A 208 5.26 -6.28 5.00
CA THR A 208 6.09 -7.21 5.81
C THR A 208 7.41 -7.59 5.12
N SER A 209 7.64 -7.13 3.89
CA SER A 209 8.89 -7.22 3.15
C SER A 209 9.81 -6.02 3.41
N MET A 210 11.12 -6.20 3.20
CA MET A 210 12.12 -5.12 3.33
C MET A 210 11.88 -3.98 2.34
N ILE A 211 11.31 -4.28 1.17
CA ILE A 211 11.07 -3.32 0.10
C ILE A 211 9.75 -3.65 -0.62
N ALA A 212 9.07 -2.64 -1.14
CA ALA A 212 7.91 -2.84 -1.99
C ALA A 212 8.34 -3.30 -3.39
N GLN A 213 7.58 -4.21 -4.02
CA GLN A 213 7.86 -4.71 -5.37
C GLN A 213 7.96 -3.59 -6.41
N GLY A 214 7.13 -2.54 -6.29
CA GLY A 214 7.20 -1.39 -7.18
C GLY A 214 8.55 -0.67 -7.14
N LYS A 215 9.17 -0.54 -5.95
CA LYS A 215 10.51 0.06 -5.82
C LYS A 215 11.60 -0.82 -6.44
N VAL A 216 11.48 -2.15 -6.33
CA VAL A 216 12.40 -3.09 -7.01
C VAL A 216 12.30 -2.94 -8.52
N ARG A 217 11.06 -2.80 -9.05
CA ARG A 217 10.82 -2.61 -10.49
C ARG A 217 11.43 -1.30 -11.00
N VAL A 218 11.23 -0.21 -10.27
CA VAL A 218 11.83 1.10 -10.63
C VAL A 218 13.34 1.00 -10.66
N ALA A 219 13.97 0.40 -9.64
CA ALA A 219 15.42 0.21 -9.62
C ALA A 219 15.91 -0.66 -10.78
N HIS A 220 15.16 -1.71 -11.13
CA HIS A 220 15.49 -2.59 -12.25
C HIS A 220 15.49 -1.84 -13.59
N TYR A 221 14.45 -1.08 -13.89
CA TYR A 221 14.36 -0.34 -15.15
C TYR A 221 15.33 0.83 -15.23
N ALA A 222 15.68 1.42 -14.09
CA ALA A 222 16.70 2.46 -14.01
C ALA A 222 18.14 1.91 -14.03
N GLY A 223 18.33 0.58 -14.00
CA GLY A 223 19.66 -0.04 -13.93
C GLY A 223 20.39 0.21 -12.60
N ASN A 224 19.69 0.62 -11.56
CA ASN A 224 20.27 0.93 -10.25
C ASN A 224 20.30 -0.29 -9.33
N PRO A 225 21.37 -0.49 -8.54
CA PRO A 225 21.39 -1.52 -7.51
C PRO A 225 20.43 -1.17 -6.37
N LEU A 226 19.90 -2.20 -5.71
CA LEU A 226 19.18 -2.06 -4.45
C LEU A 226 20.16 -1.93 -3.28
N PRO A 227 19.75 -1.36 -2.15
CA PRO A 227 20.50 -1.48 -0.90
C PRO A 227 20.70 -2.96 -0.52
N GLU A 228 21.76 -3.24 0.25
CA GLU A 228 21.98 -4.59 0.78
C GLU A 228 20.81 -5.07 1.66
N GLY A 229 20.55 -6.37 1.65
CA GLY A 229 19.53 -6.98 2.49
C GLY A 229 18.09 -6.81 1.99
N MET A 230 17.87 -6.34 0.76
CA MET A 230 16.52 -6.19 0.17
C MET A 230 16.04 -7.45 -0.54
N VAL A 231 16.94 -8.13 -1.25
CA VAL A 231 16.64 -9.30 -2.08
C VAL A 231 17.69 -10.40 -1.90
N VAL A 232 17.31 -11.61 -2.26
CA VAL A 232 18.17 -12.78 -2.32
C VAL A 232 18.05 -13.43 -3.71
N GLY A 233 19.17 -13.90 -4.25
CA GLY A 233 19.20 -14.61 -5.51
C GLY A 233 18.59 -16.01 -5.45
N PRO A 234 18.31 -16.64 -6.60
CA PRO A 234 17.69 -17.97 -6.67
C PRO A 234 18.56 -19.11 -6.14
N ASN A 235 19.82 -18.84 -5.87
CA ASN A 235 20.79 -19.76 -5.26
C ASN A 235 21.00 -19.53 -3.77
N GLY A 236 20.22 -18.63 -3.14
CA GLY A 236 20.33 -18.29 -1.73
C GLY A 236 21.43 -17.28 -1.37
N HIS A 237 22.16 -16.75 -2.36
CA HIS A 237 23.18 -15.72 -2.11
C HIS A 237 22.58 -14.32 -2.06
N ALA A 238 23.07 -13.51 -1.12
CA ALA A 238 22.71 -12.10 -1.01
C ALA A 238 23.11 -11.35 -2.30
N THR A 239 22.28 -10.43 -2.74
CA THR A 239 22.53 -9.63 -3.93
C THR A 239 21.87 -8.27 -3.82
N THR A 240 22.38 -7.28 -4.57
CA THR A 240 21.79 -5.95 -4.76
C THR A 240 21.15 -5.79 -6.15
N ASP A 241 21.20 -6.82 -6.99
CA ASP A 241 20.64 -6.80 -8.34
C ASP A 241 19.12 -6.96 -8.31
N PRO A 242 18.32 -5.92 -8.65
CA PRO A 242 16.86 -6.02 -8.71
C PRO A 242 16.38 -6.99 -9.79
N GLY A 243 17.19 -7.26 -10.79
CA GLY A 243 16.87 -8.16 -11.92
C GLY A 243 16.60 -9.59 -11.50
N VAL A 244 17.05 -10.03 -10.31
CA VAL A 244 16.73 -11.38 -9.78
C VAL A 244 15.24 -11.61 -9.58
N MET A 245 14.45 -10.54 -9.47
CA MET A 245 12.98 -10.62 -9.32
C MET A 245 12.25 -10.78 -10.68
N PHE A 246 12.94 -10.63 -11.81
CA PHE A 246 12.35 -10.58 -13.15
C PHE A 246 12.95 -11.58 -14.13
N ARG A 247 13.87 -12.42 -13.68
CA ARG A 247 14.53 -13.49 -14.48
C ARG A 247 14.25 -14.85 -13.87
N GLU A 248 14.18 -15.88 -14.72
CA GLU A 248 14.09 -17.26 -14.23
C GLU A 248 15.51 -17.89 -14.12
N PRO A 249 15.80 -18.66 -13.08
CA PRO A 249 14.98 -18.86 -11.89
C PRO A 249 14.89 -17.58 -11.05
N GLN A 250 13.70 -17.31 -10.49
CA GLN A 250 13.42 -16.08 -9.78
C GLN A 250 14.04 -16.10 -8.36
N GLY A 251 14.60 -14.95 -7.94
CA GLY A 251 14.97 -14.67 -6.57
C GLY A 251 13.76 -14.27 -5.72
N ALA A 252 14.03 -13.74 -4.51
CA ALA A 252 12.97 -13.30 -3.60
C ALA A 252 13.35 -12.01 -2.87
N MET A 253 12.35 -11.20 -2.52
CA MET A 253 12.50 -10.13 -1.53
C MET A 253 12.66 -10.74 -0.14
N LEU A 254 13.39 -10.05 0.74
CA LEU A 254 13.58 -10.49 2.12
C LEU A 254 12.48 -9.94 3.05
N PRO A 255 12.14 -10.67 4.13
CA PRO A 255 11.18 -10.20 5.12
C PRO A 255 11.78 -9.07 5.97
N MET A 256 10.97 -8.07 6.30
CA MET A 256 11.33 -6.94 7.15
C MET A 256 11.87 -7.43 8.50
N ALA A 257 13.01 -6.89 8.95
CA ALA A 257 13.64 -7.27 10.22
C ALA A 257 13.75 -8.80 10.44
N GLY A 258 13.97 -9.58 9.37
CA GLY A 258 14.17 -11.01 9.41
C GLY A 258 12.94 -11.80 9.90
N HIS A 259 13.08 -12.54 11.02
CA HIS A 259 12.00 -13.36 11.54
C HIS A 259 10.75 -12.55 11.95
N LYS A 260 10.90 -11.29 12.37
CA LYS A 260 9.74 -10.46 12.79
C LYS A 260 8.79 -10.20 11.63
N GLY A 261 9.31 -9.85 10.47
CA GLY A 261 8.51 -9.68 9.24
C GLY A 261 7.87 -10.98 8.79
N THR A 262 8.59 -12.11 8.87
CA THR A 262 8.00 -13.43 8.58
C THR A 262 6.84 -13.76 9.52
N CYS A 263 6.99 -13.53 10.83
CA CYS A 263 5.90 -13.76 11.78
C CYS A 263 4.66 -12.95 11.43
N LEU A 264 4.84 -11.67 11.09
CA LEU A 264 3.73 -10.81 10.72
C LEU A 264 3.11 -11.22 9.36
N ALA A 265 3.93 -11.63 8.38
CA ALA A 265 3.44 -12.17 7.11
C ALA A 265 2.58 -13.43 7.32
N VAL A 266 2.98 -14.33 8.23
CA VAL A 266 2.19 -15.50 8.59
C VAL A 266 0.85 -15.09 9.21
N LEU A 267 0.83 -14.08 10.10
CA LEU A 267 -0.44 -13.57 10.66
C LEU A 267 -1.35 -13.03 9.56
N CYS A 268 -0.83 -12.29 8.59
CA CYS A 268 -1.60 -11.83 7.43
C CYS A 268 -2.19 -13.02 6.64
N GLU A 269 -1.41 -14.08 6.39
CA GLU A 269 -1.89 -15.28 5.69
C GLU A 269 -2.99 -16.02 6.46
N VAL A 270 -2.85 -16.10 7.77
CA VAL A 270 -3.83 -16.81 8.62
C VAL A 270 -5.09 -15.97 8.80
N LEU A 271 -4.95 -14.71 9.18
CA LEU A 271 -6.08 -13.86 9.56
C LEU A 271 -6.83 -13.34 8.32
N ALA A 272 -6.11 -12.78 7.33
CA ALA A 272 -6.74 -12.28 6.13
C ALA A 272 -7.07 -13.40 5.13
N GLY A 273 -6.21 -14.39 5.01
CA GLY A 273 -6.38 -15.46 4.03
C GLY A 273 -7.24 -16.62 4.51
N ALA A 274 -6.75 -17.35 5.52
CA ALA A 274 -7.39 -18.59 5.94
C ALA A 274 -8.70 -18.34 6.70
N LEU A 275 -8.70 -17.43 7.69
CA LEU A 275 -9.85 -17.16 8.55
C LEU A 275 -11.05 -16.59 7.79
N THR A 276 -10.83 -15.73 6.80
CA THR A 276 -11.89 -15.15 5.94
C THR A 276 -12.40 -16.14 4.87
N GLY A 277 -11.73 -17.27 4.69
CA GLY A 277 -12.02 -18.22 3.60
C GLY A 277 -11.52 -17.75 2.22
N GLY A 278 -10.84 -16.61 2.11
CA GLY A 278 -10.23 -16.12 0.86
C GLY A 278 -8.99 -16.92 0.44
N GLY A 279 -8.34 -17.55 1.42
CA GLY A 279 -7.26 -18.51 1.25
C GLY A 279 -5.87 -17.93 1.44
N ALA A 280 -5.01 -18.71 2.08
CA ALA A 280 -3.58 -18.42 2.22
C ALA A 280 -2.81 -18.68 0.90
N ALA A 281 -1.63 -18.06 0.77
CA ALA A 281 -0.73 -18.28 -0.36
C ALA A 281 -0.29 -19.75 -0.42
N MET A 282 -0.65 -20.43 -1.49
CA MET A 282 -0.27 -21.81 -1.79
C MET A 282 -0.12 -22.00 -3.29
N PRO A 283 0.74 -22.92 -3.79
CA PRO A 283 1.01 -23.07 -5.22
C PRO A 283 -0.26 -23.20 -6.08
N LYS A 284 -1.26 -23.94 -5.64
CA LYS A 284 -2.53 -24.12 -6.36
C LYS A 284 -3.39 -22.84 -6.46
N ARG A 285 -3.02 -21.79 -5.74
CA ARG A 285 -3.71 -20.48 -5.75
C ARG A 285 -2.93 -19.39 -6.49
N HIS A 286 -1.73 -19.70 -6.94
CA HIS A 286 -0.94 -18.84 -7.81
C HIS A 286 -1.35 -19.04 -9.28
N VAL A 287 -2.65 -18.90 -9.54
CA VAL A 287 -3.22 -19.12 -10.86
C VAL A 287 -3.40 -17.80 -11.60
N GLY A 288 -2.54 -17.56 -12.58
CA GLY A 288 -2.65 -16.43 -13.49
C GLY A 288 -1.83 -15.20 -13.08
N HIS A 289 -2.11 -14.09 -13.76
CA HIS A 289 -1.40 -12.81 -13.62
C HIS A 289 -2.29 -11.74 -12.97
N THR A 290 -3.26 -12.17 -12.13
CA THR A 290 -4.13 -11.24 -11.40
C THR A 290 -3.61 -10.98 -9.99
N ILE A 291 -4.07 -9.90 -9.39
CA ILE A 291 -3.87 -9.64 -7.96
C ILE A 291 -5.20 -9.96 -7.27
N ARG A 292 -5.13 -10.78 -6.23
CA ARG A 292 -6.26 -11.02 -5.34
C ARG A 292 -5.82 -10.74 -3.91
N ASN A 293 -6.50 -9.82 -3.26
CA ASN A 293 -6.31 -9.56 -1.85
C ASN A 293 -7.46 -10.12 -1.02
N ASN A 294 -7.14 -10.44 0.23
CA ASN A 294 -8.11 -10.61 1.30
C ASN A 294 -7.64 -9.75 2.47
N MET A 295 -8.57 -9.30 3.29
CA MET A 295 -8.29 -8.43 4.43
C MET A 295 -9.10 -8.87 5.65
N LEU A 296 -8.48 -8.86 6.82
CA LEU A 296 -9.19 -8.83 8.10
C LEU A 296 -9.01 -7.46 8.70
N SER A 297 -10.12 -6.78 9.02
CA SER A 297 -10.12 -5.51 9.73
C SER A 297 -10.78 -5.66 11.10
N ILE A 298 -10.16 -5.11 12.13
CA ILE A 298 -10.73 -4.96 13.47
C ILE A 298 -10.91 -3.47 13.70
N ILE A 299 -12.16 -3.03 13.88
CA ILE A 299 -12.53 -1.62 14.08
C ILE A 299 -13.06 -1.48 15.49
N ILE A 300 -12.48 -0.59 16.29
CA ILE A 300 -12.71 -0.49 17.74
C ILE A 300 -13.14 0.93 18.07
N ASP A 301 -14.25 1.07 18.80
CA ASP A 301 -14.60 2.33 19.44
C ASP A 301 -13.63 2.59 20.63
N PRO A 302 -12.79 3.62 20.59
CA PRO A 302 -11.85 3.89 21.67
C PRO A 302 -12.54 4.22 23.00
N ASN A 303 -13.81 4.64 22.96
CA ASN A 303 -14.58 4.97 24.17
C ASN A 303 -15.22 3.72 24.81
N GLY A 304 -15.19 2.58 24.16
CA GLY A 304 -15.82 1.35 24.64
C GLY A 304 -15.18 0.74 25.90
N PHE A 305 -13.99 1.23 26.29
CA PHE A 305 -13.28 0.75 27.50
C PHE A 305 -13.61 1.51 28.79
N ASP A 306 -14.39 2.59 28.70
CA ASP A 306 -14.77 3.44 29.87
C ASP A 306 -13.55 3.83 30.73
N ALA A 307 -12.45 4.22 30.05
CA ALA A 307 -11.19 4.56 30.70
C ALA A 307 -11.33 5.87 31.51
N ALA A 308 -10.76 5.89 32.72
CA ALA A 308 -10.80 7.06 33.61
C ALA A 308 -10.08 8.30 33.02
N VAL A 309 -9.10 8.08 32.13
CA VAL A 309 -8.40 9.12 31.39
C VAL A 309 -8.78 8.99 29.91
N PRO A 310 -9.21 10.08 29.26
CA PRO A 310 -9.46 10.04 27.82
C PRO A 310 -8.22 9.56 27.06
N VAL A 311 -8.39 8.60 26.18
CA VAL A 311 -7.28 7.97 25.44
C VAL A 311 -6.42 9.00 24.66
N GLY A 312 -7.03 10.08 24.17
CA GLY A 312 -6.33 11.16 23.46
C GLY A 312 -5.28 11.87 24.32
N VAL A 313 -5.53 12.05 25.62
CA VAL A 313 -4.59 12.70 26.54
C VAL A 313 -3.30 11.88 26.68
N ASP A 314 -3.41 10.58 26.86
CA ASP A 314 -2.25 9.70 26.98
C ASP A 314 -1.49 9.59 25.64
N ILE A 315 -2.20 9.60 24.51
CA ILE A 315 -1.59 9.62 23.18
C ILE A 315 -0.78 10.91 23.00
N ASP A 316 -1.32 12.08 23.35
CA ASP A 316 -0.63 13.37 23.25
C ASP A 316 0.63 13.40 24.11
N HIS A 317 0.56 12.92 25.34
CA HIS A 317 1.73 12.78 26.22
C HIS A 317 2.77 11.82 25.66
N LEU A 318 2.36 10.68 25.10
CA LEU A 318 3.25 9.71 24.48
C LEU A 318 3.99 10.30 23.27
N ILE A 319 3.27 11.01 22.40
CA ILE A 319 3.87 11.65 21.20
C ILE A 319 4.86 12.73 21.66
N ALA A 320 4.47 13.60 22.58
CA ALA A 320 5.33 14.65 23.11
C ALA A 320 6.60 14.05 23.74
N TYR A 321 6.45 12.98 24.53
CA TYR A 321 7.58 12.29 25.15
C TYR A 321 8.50 11.66 24.10
N ALA A 322 7.97 10.96 23.11
CA ALA A 322 8.77 10.35 22.05
C ALA A 322 9.53 11.39 21.23
N LYS A 323 8.87 12.49 20.84
CA LYS A 323 9.49 13.60 20.06
C LYS A 323 10.47 14.43 20.90
N SER A 324 10.43 14.39 22.23
CA SER A 324 11.40 15.06 23.10
C SER A 324 12.77 14.38 23.14
N SER A 325 12.92 13.19 22.55
CA SER A 325 14.22 12.55 22.39
C SER A 325 15.18 13.43 21.59
N LYS A 326 16.47 13.40 21.92
CA LYS A 326 17.46 14.12 21.12
C LYS A 326 17.60 13.44 19.77
N PRO A 327 17.54 14.19 18.64
CA PRO A 327 17.82 13.63 17.34
C PRO A 327 19.21 12.99 17.26
N ALA A 328 19.34 11.91 16.50
CA ALA A 328 20.64 11.32 16.19
C ALA A 328 21.43 12.22 15.24
N GLU A 329 22.74 11.99 15.12
CA GLU A 329 23.60 12.73 14.19
C GLU A 329 23.06 12.66 12.75
N GLY A 330 22.88 13.81 12.12
CA GLY A 330 22.35 13.92 10.74
C GLY A 330 20.83 13.76 10.64
N VAL A 331 20.08 13.78 11.75
CA VAL A 331 18.62 13.78 11.80
C VAL A 331 18.16 15.15 12.28
N ASP A 332 17.37 15.84 11.46
CA ASP A 332 16.88 17.19 11.76
C ASP A 332 15.66 17.15 12.70
N GLU A 333 14.78 16.16 12.53
CA GLU A 333 13.51 16.05 13.25
C GLU A 333 13.15 14.58 13.50
N ILE A 334 12.55 14.30 14.68
CA ILE A 334 11.98 12.99 14.99
C ILE A 334 10.55 12.94 14.44
N LEU A 335 10.37 12.13 13.41
CA LEU A 335 9.07 11.91 12.79
C LEU A 335 8.29 10.82 13.50
N TYR A 336 6.97 10.97 13.55
CA TYR A 336 6.03 9.99 14.08
C TYR A 336 5.25 9.34 12.92
N PRO A 337 4.64 8.15 13.11
CA PRO A 337 3.91 7.47 12.02
C PRO A 337 2.80 8.35 11.42
N GLY A 338 2.88 8.59 10.11
CA GLY A 338 2.03 9.50 9.35
C GLY A 338 2.64 10.88 9.08
N ASP A 339 3.69 11.32 9.82
CA ASP A 339 4.34 12.62 9.56
C ASP A 339 5.00 12.66 8.15
N PRO A 340 5.75 11.62 7.71
CA PRO A 340 6.36 11.65 6.38
C PRO A 340 5.34 11.78 5.25
N GLU A 341 4.19 11.11 5.37
CA GLU A 341 3.10 11.14 4.41
C GLU A 341 2.46 12.53 4.35
N ARG A 342 2.25 13.18 5.49
CA ARG A 342 1.69 14.53 5.59
C ARG A 342 2.64 15.57 4.96
N GLN A 343 3.92 15.52 5.33
CA GLN A 343 4.93 16.41 4.75
C GLN A 343 5.05 16.24 3.23
N ARG A 344 5.02 14.99 2.76
CA ARG A 344 5.06 14.70 1.32
C ARG A 344 3.82 15.20 0.60
N MET A 345 2.64 15.03 1.21
CA MET A 345 1.39 15.50 0.62
C MET A 345 1.35 17.02 0.52
N GLU A 346 1.82 17.74 1.54
CA GLU A 346 1.92 19.20 1.51
C GLU A 346 2.84 19.68 0.39
N SER A 347 4.05 19.13 0.29
CA SER A 347 5.01 19.46 -0.78
C SER A 347 4.42 19.16 -2.16
N ARG A 348 3.84 17.96 -2.38
CA ARG A 348 3.32 17.56 -3.69
C ARG A 348 2.04 18.31 -4.10
N ARG A 349 1.25 18.80 -3.16
CA ARG A 349 0.14 19.71 -3.48
C ARG A 349 0.62 21.07 -3.94
N ALA A 350 1.71 21.57 -3.36
CA ALA A 350 2.29 22.86 -3.73
C ALA A 350 3.10 22.81 -5.03
N GLU A 351 3.85 21.73 -5.24
CA GLU A 351 4.87 21.63 -6.30
C GLU A 351 4.41 20.75 -7.48
N GLY A 352 3.33 19.96 -7.31
CA GLY A 352 2.89 18.94 -8.24
C GLY A 352 3.46 17.55 -7.90
N ILE A 353 2.89 16.52 -8.53
CA ILE A 353 3.24 15.12 -8.37
C ILE A 353 4.21 14.72 -9.50
N PRO A 354 5.47 14.35 -9.19
CA PRO A 354 6.38 13.83 -10.19
C PRO A 354 5.99 12.40 -10.57
N ILE A 355 5.86 12.15 -11.87
CA ILE A 355 5.56 10.82 -12.42
C ILE A 355 6.79 10.39 -13.24
N ASP A 356 7.32 9.21 -13.00
CA ASP A 356 8.43 8.69 -13.79
C ASP A 356 8.03 8.45 -15.27
N ASP A 357 9.00 8.63 -16.19
CA ASP A 357 8.75 8.62 -17.62
C ASP A 357 8.14 7.30 -18.12
N ASN A 358 8.55 6.16 -17.53
CA ASN A 358 8.02 4.85 -17.91
C ASN A 358 6.54 4.72 -17.50
N THR A 359 6.22 5.15 -16.28
CA THR A 359 4.84 5.20 -15.78
C THR A 359 3.99 6.11 -16.66
N TRP A 360 4.51 7.31 -17.00
CA TRP A 360 3.79 8.26 -17.86
C TRP A 360 3.55 7.72 -19.27
N ALA A 361 4.58 7.13 -19.87
CA ALA A 361 4.46 6.51 -21.20
C ALA A 361 3.45 5.37 -21.22
N GLU A 362 3.42 4.53 -20.18
CA GLU A 362 2.48 3.42 -20.08
C GLU A 362 1.03 3.91 -19.85
N MET A 363 0.83 4.94 -19.04
CA MET A 363 -0.47 5.60 -18.87
C MET A 363 -0.97 6.18 -20.20
N LYS A 364 -0.09 6.90 -20.93
CA LYS A 364 -0.41 7.48 -22.24
C LYS A 364 -0.75 6.39 -23.27
N ARG A 365 0.01 5.30 -23.31
CA ARG A 365 -0.26 4.15 -24.19
C ARG A 365 -1.64 3.55 -23.91
N MET A 366 -1.91 3.16 -22.66
CA MET A 366 -3.17 2.52 -22.28
C MET A 366 -4.37 3.44 -22.41
N GLY A 367 -4.22 4.72 -22.06
CA GLY A 367 -5.26 5.73 -22.27
C GLY A 367 -5.61 5.90 -23.75
N THR A 368 -4.60 5.96 -24.62
CA THR A 368 -4.80 6.05 -26.08
C THR A 368 -5.51 4.81 -26.63
N GLU A 369 -5.13 3.62 -26.18
CA GLU A 369 -5.82 2.37 -26.54
C GLU A 369 -7.28 2.34 -26.07
N ALA A 370 -7.60 3.06 -24.98
CA ALA A 370 -8.97 3.26 -24.49
C ALA A 370 -9.73 4.42 -25.16
N GLY A 371 -9.16 5.04 -26.20
CA GLY A 371 -9.82 6.08 -27.00
C GLY A 371 -9.54 7.53 -26.55
N MET A 372 -8.63 7.77 -25.63
CA MET A 372 -8.19 9.12 -25.25
C MET A 372 -7.23 9.71 -26.29
N TYR A 373 -7.13 11.01 -26.36
CA TYR A 373 -6.16 11.67 -27.24
C TYR A 373 -4.78 11.77 -26.54
N ALA A 374 -3.72 11.47 -27.26
CA ALA A 374 -2.35 11.61 -26.74
C ALA A 374 -2.06 13.06 -26.29
N ALA A 375 -2.67 14.04 -26.95
CA ALA A 375 -2.55 15.47 -26.63
C ALA A 375 -3.12 15.81 -25.22
N ASP A 376 -4.07 15.05 -24.70
CA ASP A 376 -4.61 15.27 -23.34
C ASP A 376 -3.54 15.02 -22.27
N PHE A 377 -2.65 14.03 -22.50
CA PHE A 377 -1.51 13.76 -21.65
C PHE A 377 -0.45 14.86 -21.75
N ASP A 378 -0.17 15.32 -22.96
CA ASP A 378 0.87 16.35 -23.22
C ASP A 378 0.44 17.71 -22.65
N ALA A 379 -0.84 18.00 -22.59
CA ALA A 379 -1.38 19.26 -22.09
C ALA A 379 -1.22 19.44 -20.57
N ILE A 380 -1.10 18.35 -19.82
CA ILE A 380 -0.98 18.37 -18.35
C ILE A 380 0.43 18.02 -17.84
N ALA A 381 1.31 17.55 -18.71
CA ALA A 381 2.72 17.28 -18.42
C ALA A 381 3.51 18.61 -18.45
N GLY A 382 3.33 19.47 -17.46
CA GLY A 382 3.86 20.83 -17.36
C GLY A 382 5.36 21.01 -17.54
#